data_e1e4b253ae580781c6a9dfede412cf12
#
_entry.id   e1e4b253ae580781c6a9dfede412cf12
#
_cell.length_a   1.000
_cell.length_b   1.000
_cell.length_c   1.000
_cell.angle_alpha   90.00
_cell.angle_beta   90.00
_cell.angle_gamma   90.00
#
_symmetry.space_group_name_H-M   'P 1'
#
loop_
_entity.id
_entity.type
_entity.pdbx_description
1 polymer ?
#
loop_
_entity_poly.entity_id
_entity_poly.type
_entity_poly.pdbx_seq_one_letter_code
_entity_poly.pdbx_strand_id
1 'polypeptide(L)'
;MKTKYIILGGLLAVISAILQCIPAFLSEAFIFLTILSTIPIYIIAKKQPVLGILSYIITFILISFISPHENIMFIFTNGILGLSLGICNYFTDKKRLICSISAILLTISICIVNFIIGINIIGFSFNLSILPIVLIFFGSLVYSLIFLVICRFFYKRINISNF
;
A
#
# COMPACT_ATOMS: atom_id res chain seq x y z
N MET A 1 -7.65 6.20 22.76
CA MET A 1 -7.26 6.77 21.43
C MET A 1 -7.64 8.24 21.42
N LYS A 2 -6.76 9.14 20.94
CA LYS A 2 -7.14 10.57 20.83
C LYS A 2 -8.07 10.73 19.62
N THR A 3 -9.24 11.33 19.80
CA THR A 3 -10.26 11.55 18.74
C THR A 3 -9.67 12.17 17.46
N LYS A 4 -8.68 13.03 17.61
CA LYS A 4 -7.94 13.65 16.48
C LYS A 4 -7.35 12.62 15.50
N TYR A 5 -6.79 11.52 15.98
CA TYR A 5 -6.17 10.50 15.13
C TYR A 5 -7.22 9.65 14.40
N ILE A 6 -8.40 9.47 14.99
CA ILE A 6 -9.52 8.77 14.33
C ILE A 6 -10.01 9.58 13.14
N ILE A 7 -10.22 10.89 13.33
CA ILE A 7 -10.62 11.80 12.25
C ILE A 7 -9.58 11.83 11.14
N LEU A 8 -8.29 11.94 11.52
CA LEU A 8 -7.18 11.91 10.56
C LEU A 8 -7.15 10.60 9.78
N GLY A 9 -7.35 9.46 10.45
CA GLY A 9 -7.40 8.15 9.82
C GLY A 9 -8.52 8.02 8.80
N GLY A 10 -9.72 8.51 9.14
CA GLY A 10 -10.86 8.53 8.22
C GLY A 10 -10.59 9.41 6.99
N LEU A 11 -10.06 10.61 7.20
CA LEU A 11 -9.73 11.54 6.11
C LEU A 11 -8.66 10.95 5.18
N LEU A 12 -7.60 10.36 5.74
CA LEU A 12 -6.55 9.71 4.96
C LEU A 12 -7.05 8.47 4.21
N ALA A 13 -8.02 7.73 4.78
CA ALA A 13 -8.65 6.61 4.10
C ALA A 13 -9.44 7.08 2.86
N VAL A 14 -10.20 8.17 2.96
CA VAL A 14 -10.93 8.76 1.82
C VAL A 14 -9.98 9.25 0.75
N ILE A 15 -8.90 9.95 1.11
CA ILE A 15 -7.88 10.40 0.16
C ILE A 15 -7.25 9.21 -0.57
N SER A 16 -6.92 8.14 0.17
CA SER A 16 -6.38 6.92 -0.42
C SER A 16 -7.34 6.27 -1.41
N ALA A 17 -8.64 6.21 -1.08
CA ALA A 17 -9.67 5.66 -1.96
C ALA A 17 -9.82 6.50 -3.24
N ILE A 18 -9.85 7.83 -3.13
CA ILE A 18 -9.92 8.73 -4.29
C ILE A 18 -8.72 8.50 -5.22
N LEU A 19 -7.50 8.50 -4.67
CA LEU A 19 -6.28 8.29 -5.46
C LEU A 19 -6.27 6.94 -6.17
N GLN A 20 -6.77 5.88 -5.52
CA GLN A 20 -6.84 4.56 -6.11
C GLN A 20 -7.88 4.47 -7.22
N CYS A 21 -9.01 5.18 -7.12
CA CYS A 21 -10.09 5.12 -8.10
C CYS A 21 -9.89 6.07 -9.29
N ILE A 22 -8.84 6.87 -9.33
CA ILE A 22 -8.58 7.81 -10.44
C ILE A 22 -8.63 7.15 -11.82
N PRO A 23 -7.98 5.98 -12.07
CA PRO A 23 -8.02 5.35 -13.38
C PRO A 23 -9.42 4.93 -13.80
N ALA A 24 -10.26 4.49 -12.86
CA ALA A 24 -11.64 4.09 -13.14
C ALA A 24 -12.51 5.24 -13.66
N PHE A 25 -12.20 6.50 -13.28
CA PHE A 25 -12.97 7.67 -13.68
C PHE A 25 -12.39 8.43 -14.87
N LEU A 26 -11.07 8.52 -14.96
CA LEU A 26 -10.42 9.35 -15.97
C LEU A 26 -9.94 8.51 -17.16
N SER A 27 -9.02 7.59 -16.94
CA SER A 27 -8.46 6.71 -17.96
C SER A 27 -7.36 5.83 -17.34
N GLU A 28 -7.10 4.66 -17.91
CA GLU A 28 -5.99 3.78 -17.54
C GLU A 28 -4.61 4.48 -17.66
N ALA A 29 -4.50 5.54 -18.48
CA ALA A 29 -3.27 6.34 -18.57
C ALA A 29 -2.83 6.94 -17.22
N PHE A 30 -3.76 7.11 -16.27
CA PHE A 30 -3.48 7.65 -14.94
C PHE A 30 -3.19 6.60 -13.87
N ILE A 31 -2.98 5.35 -14.26
CA ILE A 31 -2.72 4.23 -13.33
C ILE A 31 -1.53 4.50 -12.38
N PHE A 32 -0.56 5.30 -12.80
CA PHE A 32 0.57 5.69 -11.95
C PHE A 32 0.15 6.51 -10.71
N LEU A 33 -1.01 7.16 -10.73
CA LEU A 33 -1.52 7.91 -9.59
C LEU A 33 -2.03 6.99 -8.47
N THR A 34 -2.44 5.76 -8.80
CA THR A 34 -2.87 4.78 -7.80
C THR A 34 -1.75 4.46 -6.81
N ILE A 35 -0.52 4.55 -7.25
CA ILE A 35 0.67 4.34 -6.44
C ILE A 35 0.71 5.33 -5.26
N LEU A 36 0.21 6.55 -5.44
CA LEU A 36 0.16 7.56 -4.39
C LEU A 36 -0.82 7.20 -3.26
N SER A 37 -1.77 6.29 -3.50
CA SER A 37 -2.70 5.79 -2.47
C SER A 37 -1.98 5.10 -1.30
N THR A 38 -0.76 4.64 -1.51
CA THR A 38 0.14 4.07 -0.49
C THR A 38 0.48 5.08 0.61
N ILE A 39 0.64 6.37 0.25
CA ILE A 39 1.15 7.42 1.15
C ILE A 39 0.20 7.70 2.32
N PRO A 40 -1.12 7.93 2.12
CA PRO A 40 -2.04 8.17 3.23
C PRO A 40 -2.09 7.00 4.22
N ILE A 41 -2.10 5.76 3.73
CA ILE A 41 -2.11 4.56 4.58
C ILE A 41 -0.80 4.46 5.39
N TYR A 42 0.35 4.69 4.77
CA TYR A 42 1.62 4.74 5.47
C TYR A 42 1.66 5.78 6.59
N ILE A 43 1.16 6.99 6.33
CA ILE A 43 1.20 8.10 7.29
C ILE A 43 0.45 7.74 8.56
N ILE A 44 -0.77 7.21 8.45
CA ILE A 44 -1.57 6.85 9.63
C ILE A 44 -1.02 5.61 10.32
N ALA A 45 -0.57 4.60 9.57
CA ALA A 45 0.00 3.37 10.12
C ALA A 45 1.30 3.65 10.88
N LYS A 46 2.13 4.58 10.42
CA LYS A 46 3.34 5.03 11.13
C LYS A 46 3.03 5.78 12.42
N LYS A 47 1.93 6.53 12.48
CA LYS A 47 1.50 7.22 13.72
C LYS A 47 0.88 6.27 14.73
N GLN A 48 -0.02 5.43 14.26
CA GLN A 48 -0.76 4.50 15.10
C GLN A 48 -1.15 3.25 14.28
N PRO A 49 -0.50 2.11 14.50
CA PRO A 49 -0.71 0.89 13.71
C PRO A 49 -2.17 0.43 13.64
N VAL A 50 -2.88 0.49 14.76
CA VAL A 50 -4.31 0.09 14.82
C VAL A 50 -5.16 0.96 13.89
N LEU A 51 -4.96 2.27 13.90
CA LEU A 51 -5.66 3.18 12.99
C LEU A 51 -5.24 2.99 11.54
N GLY A 52 -3.98 2.61 11.29
CA GLY A 52 -3.51 2.22 9.97
C GLY A 52 -4.30 1.05 9.39
N ILE A 53 -4.50 0.00 10.21
CA ILE A 53 -5.30 -1.16 9.82
C ILE A 53 -6.78 -0.77 9.58
N LEU A 54 -7.37 0.03 10.48
CA LEU A 54 -8.75 0.50 10.30
C LEU A 54 -8.91 1.35 9.03
N SER A 55 -7.97 2.28 8.78
CA SER A 55 -7.99 3.10 7.56
C SER A 55 -7.84 2.25 6.30
N TYR A 56 -7.00 1.24 6.32
CA TYR A 56 -6.86 0.28 5.20
C TYR A 56 -8.17 -0.46 4.92
N ILE A 57 -8.87 -0.95 5.97
CA ILE A 57 -10.16 -1.62 5.83
C ILE A 57 -11.24 -0.65 5.32
N ILE A 58 -11.29 0.58 5.83
CA ILE A 58 -12.23 1.60 5.37
C ILE A 58 -11.97 1.92 3.90
N THR A 59 -10.72 2.12 3.51
CA THR A 59 -10.35 2.36 2.11
C THR A 59 -10.78 1.20 1.20
N PHE A 60 -10.54 -0.04 1.62
CA PHE A 60 -11.01 -1.23 0.92
C PHE A 60 -12.53 -1.21 0.68
N ILE A 61 -13.32 -0.93 1.73
CA ILE A 61 -14.77 -0.86 1.63
C ILE A 61 -15.19 0.25 0.65
N LEU A 62 -14.60 1.43 0.73
CA LEU A 62 -14.92 2.55 -0.15
C LEU A 62 -14.62 2.23 -1.62
N ILE A 63 -13.47 1.64 -1.91
CA ILE A 63 -13.09 1.27 -3.29
C ILE A 63 -13.99 0.16 -3.83
N SER A 64 -14.43 -0.80 -2.97
CA SER A 64 -15.32 -1.90 -3.38
C SER A 64 -16.64 -1.41 -3.99
N PHE A 65 -17.17 -0.30 -3.49
CA PHE A 65 -18.39 0.30 -4.03
C PHE A 65 -18.20 1.02 -5.36
N ILE A 66 -16.96 1.41 -5.69
CA ILE A 66 -16.65 2.22 -6.88
C ILE A 66 -16.13 1.33 -8.00
N SER A 67 -15.07 0.55 -7.74
CA SER A 67 -14.39 -0.28 -8.72
C SER A 67 -13.81 -1.54 -8.08
N PRO A 68 -14.44 -2.72 -8.26
CA PRO A 68 -13.92 -3.98 -7.75
C PRO A 68 -12.53 -4.33 -8.28
N HIS A 69 -12.21 -3.93 -9.53
CA HIS A 69 -10.90 -4.16 -10.13
C HIS A 69 -9.79 -3.40 -9.40
N GLU A 70 -9.98 -2.10 -9.20
CA GLU A 70 -9.04 -1.25 -8.46
C GLU A 70 -8.90 -1.69 -7.00
N ASN A 71 -9.95 -2.28 -6.45
CA ASN A 71 -9.94 -2.79 -5.09
C ASN A 71 -8.98 -3.96 -4.91
N ILE A 72 -8.95 -4.92 -5.85
CA ILE A 72 -8.00 -6.03 -5.83
C ILE A 72 -6.57 -5.48 -5.89
N MET A 73 -6.31 -4.52 -6.79
CA MET A 73 -5.00 -3.87 -6.89
C MET A 73 -4.62 -3.16 -5.59
N PHE A 74 -5.57 -2.46 -4.95
CA PHE A 74 -5.30 -1.79 -3.68
C PHE A 74 -4.94 -2.77 -2.57
N ILE A 75 -5.76 -3.80 -2.34
CA ILE A 75 -5.56 -4.74 -1.23
C ILE A 75 -4.20 -5.41 -1.34
N PHE A 76 -3.88 -5.94 -2.52
CA PHE A 76 -2.73 -6.83 -2.68
C PHE A 76 -1.43 -6.11 -3.08
N THR A 77 -1.49 -4.83 -3.44
CA THR A 77 -0.28 -4.06 -3.81
C THR A 77 -0.14 -2.78 -2.98
N ASN A 78 -0.80 -1.69 -3.36
CA ASN A 78 -0.59 -0.35 -2.79
C ASN A 78 -0.97 -0.27 -1.32
N GLY A 79 -2.11 -0.83 -0.94
CA GLY A 79 -2.61 -0.79 0.44
C GLY A 79 -1.75 -1.58 1.39
N ILE A 80 -1.41 -2.85 1.04
CA ILE A 80 -0.56 -3.69 1.89
C ILE A 80 0.86 -3.13 2.00
N LEU A 81 1.40 -2.53 0.93
CA LEU A 81 2.70 -1.88 0.96
C LEU A 81 2.68 -0.68 1.92
N GLY A 82 1.69 0.21 1.82
CA GLY A 82 1.55 1.36 2.70
C GLY A 82 1.40 0.96 4.16
N LEU A 83 0.57 -0.05 4.42
CA LEU A 83 0.35 -0.58 5.76
C LEU A 83 1.62 -1.20 6.35
N SER A 84 2.28 -2.08 5.62
CA SER A 84 3.49 -2.77 6.08
C SER A 84 4.65 -1.82 6.33
N LEU A 85 4.93 -0.89 5.39
CA LEU A 85 5.95 0.14 5.55
C LEU A 85 5.64 1.05 6.75
N GLY A 86 4.38 1.43 6.96
CA GLY A 86 3.95 2.29 8.05
C GLY A 86 4.12 1.61 9.40
N ILE A 87 3.61 0.38 9.56
CA ILE A 87 3.71 -0.41 10.80
C ILE A 87 5.18 -0.70 11.13
N CYS A 88 5.96 -1.18 10.16
CA CYS A 88 7.37 -1.46 10.40
C CYS A 88 8.14 -0.20 10.81
N ASN A 89 7.82 0.96 10.20
CA ASN A 89 8.46 2.22 10.53
C ASN A 89 7.96 2.85 11.86
N TYR A 90 6.88 2.35 12.43
CA TYR A 90 6.48 2.65 13.81
C TYR A 90 7.36 1.94 14.84
N PHE A 91 7.69 0.64 14.58
CA PHE A 91 8.48 -0.17 15.52
C PHE A 91 10.00 -0.02 15.35
N THR A 92 10.49 0.33 14.16
CA THR A 92 11.93 0.42 13.88
C THR A 92 12.24 1.50 12.85
N ASP A 93 13.42 2.13 13.01
CA ASP A 93 13.93 3.09 12.03
C ASP A 93 14.94 2.48 11.03
N LYS A 94 15.30 1.21 11.21
CA LYS A 94 16.26 0.52 10.35
C LYS A 94 15.68 0.27 8.97
N LYS A 95 16.08 1.09 7.98
CA LYS A 95 15.57 1.05 6.60
C LYS A 95 15.59 -0.36 5.99
N ARG A 96 16.70 -1.11 6.19
CA ARG A 96 16.85 -2.46 5.62
C ARG A 96 15.76 -3.42 6.14
N LEU A 97 15.51 -3.42 7.45
CA LEU A 97 14.49 -4.28 8.05
C LEU A 97 13.08 -3.93 7.56
N ILE A 98 12.75 -2.63 7.51
CA ILE A 98 11.45 -2.16 7.02
C ILE A 98 11.22 -2.64 5.58
N CYS A 99 12.21 -2.42 4.69
CA CYS A 99 12.08 -2.80 3.29
C CYS A 99 12.01 -4.32 3.10
N SER A 100 12.82 -5.10 3.84
CA SER A 100 12.79 -6.57 3.73
C SER A 100 11.45 -7.16 4.16
N ILE A 101 10.90 -6.72 5.31
CA ILE A 101 9.60 -7.21 5.80
C ILE A 101 8.48 -6.81 4.83
N SER A 102 8.48 -5.55 4.37
CA SER A 102 7.45 -5.07 3.43
C SER A 102 7.56 -5.77 2.06
N ALA A 103 8.77 -6.06 1.60
CA ALA A 103 8.98 -6.80 0.36
C ALA A 103 8.50 -8.25 0.45
N ILE A 104 8.73 -8.93 1.58
CA ILE A 104 8.23 -10.29 1.82
C ILE A 104 6.69 -10.28 1.79
N LEU A 105 6.04 -9.36 2.53
CA LEU A 105 4.59 -9.25 2.56
C LEU A 105 4.01 -8.95 1.17
N LEU A 106 4.63 -8.04 0.42
CA LEU A 106 4.21 -7.71 -0.93
C LEU A 106 4.38 -8.90 -1.89
N THR A 107 5.49 -9.63 -1.80
CA THR A 107 5.73 -10.83 -2.62
C THR A 107 4.68 -11.91 -2.34
N ILE A 108 4.40 -12.19 -1.07
CA ILE A 108 3.35 -13.15 -0.69
C ILE A 108 2.00 -12.70 -1.24
N SER A 109 1.69 -11.43 -1.12
CA SER A 109 0.43 -10.85 -1.61
C SER A 109 0.28 -10.99 -3.13
N ILE A 110 1.31 -10.67 -3.90
CA ILE A 110 1.32 -10.83 -5.36
C ILE A 110 1.21 -12.31 -5.75
N CYS A 111 1.88 -13.20 -5.03
CA CYS A 111 1.75 -14.65 -5.27
C CYS A 111 0.32 -15.14 -5.02
N ILE A 112 -0.36 -14.66 -3.97
CA ILE A 112 -1.76 -14.99 -3.69
C ILE A 112 -2.64 -14.59 -4.88
N VAL A 113 -2.49 -13.38 -5.40
CA VAL A 113 -3.29 -12.91 -6.55
C VAL A 113 -3.02 -13.74 -7.80
N ASN A 114 -1.76 -13.99 -8.13
CA ASN A 114 -1.42 -14.75 -9.33
C ASN A 114 -1.86 -16.21 -9.26
N PHE A 115 -1.64 -16.89 -8.13
CA PHE A 115 -1.85 -18.35 -8.05
C PHE A 115 -3.22 -18.75 -7.53
N ILE A 116 -3.87 -17.94 -6.67
CA ILE A 116 -5.17 -18.24 -6.07
C ILE A 116 -6.30 -17.56 -6.83
N ILE A 117 -6.14 -16.27 -7.15
CA ILE A 117 -7.19 -15.49 -7.84
C ILE A 117 -7.06 -15.64 -9.36
N GLY A 118 -5.90 -16.04 -9.88
CA GLY A 118 -5.66 -16.25 -11.31
C GLY A 118 -5.51 -14.95 -12.12
N ILE A 119 -5.31 -13.81 -11.45
CA ILE A 119 -5.10 -12.51 -12.11
C ILE A 119 -3.60 -12.27 -12.30
N ASN A 120 -3.16 -12.23 -13.56
CA ASN A 120 -1.77 -11.96 -13.91
C ASN A 120 -1.44 -10.47 -13.79
N ILE A 121 -1.05 -10.00 -12.60
CA ILE A 121 -0.69 -8.59 -12.36
C ILE A 121 0.54 -8.18 -13.18
N ILE A 122 1.48 -9.09 -13.43
CA ILE A 122 2.76 -8.81 -14.09
C ILE A 122 2.71 -9.12 -15.60
N GLY A 123 1.57 -9.56 -16.13
CA GLY A 123 1.39 -9.83 -17.57
C GLY A 123 2.04 -11.10 -18.09
N PHE A 124 2.61 -11.94 -17.24
CA PHE A 124 3.18 -13.24 -17.60
C PHE A 124 2.46 -14.37 -16.86
N SER A 125 2.12 -15.46 -17.57
CA SER A 125 1.65 -16.69 -16.95
C SER A 125 2.83 -17.38 -16.25
N PHE A 126 2.91 -17.20 -14.94
CA PHE A 126 3.94 -17.87 -14.15
C PHE A 126 3.53 -19.31 -13.84
N ASN A 127 4.26 -20.28 -14.39
CA ASN A 127 4.29 -21.60 -13.80
C ASN A 127 4.92 -21.52 -12.39
N LEU A 128 4.52 -22.41 -11.46
CA LEU A 128 5.05 -22.51 -10.10
C LEU A 128 6.55 -22.89 -10.09
N SER A 129 7.39 -22.09 -10.74
CA SER A 129 8.83 -22.24 -10.73
C SER A 129 9.44 -21.24 -9.74
N ILE A 130 10.57 -21.59 -9.15
CA ILE A 130 11.27 -20.76 -8.14
C ILE A 130 11.74 -19.43 -8.74
N LEU A 131 12.12 -19.42 -10.01
CA LEU A 131 12.69 -18.25 -10.68
C LEU A 131 11.75 -17.02 -10.71
N PRO A 132 10.46 -17.13 -11.10
CA PRO A 132 9.53 -16.01 -11.03
C PRO A 132 9.34 -15.45 -9.62
N ILE A 133 9.28 -16.30 -8.60
CA ILE A 133 9.11 -15.88 -7.20
C ILE A 133 10.30 -15.05 -6.74
N VAL A 134 11.51 -15.45 -7.11
CA VAL A 134 12.75 -14.70 -6.81
C VAL A 134 12.75 -13.35 -7.52
N LEU A 135 12.32 -13.28 -8.79
CA LEU A 135 12.21 -12.02 -9.53
C LEU A 135 11.19 -11.07 -8.90
N ILE A 136 10.02 -11.59 -8.52
CA ILE A 136 8.98 -10.80 -7.81
C ILE A 136 9.55 -10.26 -6.48
N PHE A 137 10.29 -11.07 -5.74
CA PHE A 137 10.87 -10.63 -4.47
C PHE A 137 11.90 -9.50 -4.66
N PHE A 138 12.80 -9.59 -5.63
CA PHE A 138 13.74 -8.51 -5.93
C PHE A 138 13.02 -7.25 -6.41
N GLY A 139 12.02 -7.37 -7.27
CA GLY A 139 11.17 -6.25 -7.69
C GLY A 139 10.46 -5.60 -6.51
N SER A 140 9.89 -6.40 -5.62
CA SER A 140 9.24 -5.92 -4.39
C SER A 140 10.21 -5.23 -3.44
N LEU A 141 11.47 -5.66 -3.36
CA LEU A 141 12.52 -4.98 -2.58
C LEU A 141 12.81 -3.58 -3.12
N VAL A 142 13.07 -3.47 -4.42
CA VAL A 142 13.34 -2.18 -5.08
C VAL A 142 12.14 -1.25 -4.91
N TYR A 143 10.94 -1.76 -5.14
CA TYR A 143 9.69 -1.01 -5.00
C TYR A 143 9.51 -0.51 -3.55
N SER A 144 9.70 -1.37 -2.55
CA SER A 144 9.61 -1.00 -1.13
C SER A 144 10.63 0.06 -0.72
N LEU A 145 11.86 0.00 -1.26
CA LEU A 145 12.90 1.00 -1.02
C LEU A 145 12.50 2.38 -1.55
N ILE A 146 12.06 2.45 -2.81
CA ILE A 146 11.62 3.70 -3.44
C ILE A 146 10.48 4.30 -2.64
N PHE A 147 9.47 3.49 -2.31
CA PHE A 147 8.30 3.97 -1.57
C PHE A 147 8.61 4.40 -0.15
N LEU A 148 9.51 3.73 0.55
CA LEU A 148 9.94 4.16 1.88
C LEU A 148 10.55 5.56 1.85
N VAL A 149 11.36 5.88 0.82
CA VAL A 149 11.96 7.21 0.68
C VAL A 149 10.88 8.26 0.41
N ILE A 150 9.98 7.99 -0.54
CA ILE A 150 8.86 8.88 -0.90
C ILE A 150 7.96 9.12 0.32
N CYS A 151 7.51 8.06 0.98
CA CYS A 151 6.64 8.15 2.14
C CYS A 151 7.28 8.91 3.31
N ARG A 152 8.58 8.71 3.56
CA ARG A 152 9.31 9.47 4.59
C ARG A 152 9.43 10.95 4.26
N PHE A 153 9.61 11.29 2.99
CA PHE A 153 9.63 12.68 2.52
C PHE A 153 8.29 13.37 2.76
N PHE A 154 7.18 12.75 2.34
CA PHE A 154 5.84 13.29 2.57
C PHE A 154 5.50 13.37 4.07
N TYR A 155 5.84 12.36 4.85
CA TYR A 155 5.62 12.36 6.30
C TYR A 155 6.31 13.53 7.00
N LYS A 156 7.55 13.87 6.61
CA LYS A 156 8.27 15.03 7.16
C LYS A 156 7.62 16.35 6.76
N ARG A 157 7.13 16.46 5.51
CA ARG A 157 6.52 17.71 5.01
C ARG A 157 5.16 18.02 5.63
N ILE A 158 4.35 17.02 5.88
CA ILE A 158 3.00 17.22 6.44
C ILE A 158 3.06 17.66 7.92
N ASN A 159 4.24 17.64 8.56
CA ASN A 159 4.50 18.12 9.94
C ASN A 159 3.37 17.77 10.94
N ILE A 160 2.94 16.49 10.90
CA ILE A 160 1.83 15.98 11.70
C ILE A 160 2.13 16.03 13.23
N SER A 161 3.27 16.59 13.63
CA SER A 161 3.61 16.80 15.04
C SER A 161 2.71 17.84 15.73
N ASN A 162 2.04 18.71 14.95
CA ASN A 162 1.21 19.82 15.46
C ASN A 162 -0.30 19.52 15.45
N PHE A 163 -0.72 18.32 15.10
CA PHE A 163 -2.14 17.89 15.18
C PHE A 163 -2.42 17.02 16.40
#